data_69593774011c835672f2bc7e9e68f89b
#
_entry.id   69593774011c835672f2bc7e9e68f89b
#
_cell.length_a   1.000
_cell.length_b   1.000
_cell.length_c   1.000
_cell.angle_alpha   90.00
_cell.angle_beta   90.00
_cell.angle_gamma   90.00
#
_symmetry.space_group_name_H-M   'P 1'
#
loop_
_entity.id
_entity.type
_entity.pdbx_description
1 polymer ?
#
loop_
_entity_poly.entity_id
_entity_poly.type
_entity_poly.pdbx_seq_one_letter_code
_entity_poly.pdbx_strand_id
1 'polypeptide(L)'
;MTPNRSIQQRTFTPEVAHAYDSALMGRIYAARGISSPEQTDLSLQHLIPPDSLHGLGDAVALILDAIDKQMRIVIVGDFDCDGATGTAVAVRGLRMLGARNVFFKVPHRVRHGYGLTPGLVEDLAELKPDLIITVDSGIACNAGVAAAKALGYRVLVTDHHLPGDNLPSADAILNPNQPGCPFASKALAGVGVIFYLLLAVRREMRNTAGGQADLSGLLDLVAIGTIADMVKLDANNRRLIRAGLARINAGRCQPGIAALAAIGRLELGKIDALDVGFRIGPKINAAGRLEDMSLGIECLLADEPSQAMDMAQSLHAINLERQHLQQDMLDDAERVLGTLNFEAFTEQKCLVLHQQDWHPGIIGLVASRLKDRLHRPVLVFAPSEAGSMELRGSCRSITGF
;
A
#
# COMPACT_ATOMS: atom_id res chain seq x y z
N MET A 1 25.80 -19.16 -18.64
CA MET A 1 24.87 -20.30 -18.89
C MET A 1 23.46 -19.82 -18.59
N THR A 2 22.58 -19.82 -19.56
CA THR A 2 21.17 -19.57 -19.33
C THR A 2 20.62 -20.71 -18.44
N PRO A 3 19.99 -20.43 -17.30
CA PRO A 3 19.44 -21.49 -16.47
C PRO A 3 18.44 -22.30 -17.29
N ASN A 4 18.52 -23.61 -17.17
CA ASN A 4 17.62 -24.54 -17.83
C ASN A 4 16.19 -24.25 -17.35
N ARG A 5 15.41 -23.52 -18.12
CA ARG A 5 14.03 -23.16 -17.76
C ARG A 5 13.15 -24.39 -17.99
N SER A 6 12.60 -24.96 -16.94
CA SER A 6 11.59 -26.02 -17.04
C SER A 6 10.19 -25.41 -16.92
N ILE A 7 9.27 -25.91 -17.73
CA ILE A 7 7.84 -25.57 -17.62
C ILE A 7 7.24 -26.50 -16.56
N GLN A 8 6.76 -25.91 -15.45
CA GLN A 8 6.05 -26.65 -14.42
C GLN A 8 4.57 -26.34 -14.49
N GLN A 9 3.75 -27.38 -14.63
CA GLN A 9 2.30 -27.26 -14.57
C GLN A 9 1.85 -27.20 -13.10
N ARG A 10 1.04 -26.19 -12.76
CA ARG A 10 0.42 -26.13 -11.42
C ARG A 10 -0.54 -27.29 -11.23
N THR A 11 -0.51 -27.93 -10.07
CA THR A 11 -1.50 -28.89 -9.65
C THR A 11 -2.84 -28.19 -9.37
N PHE A 12 -3.94 -28.87 -9.58
CA PHE A 12 -5.29 -28.37 -9.30
C PHE A 12 -6.22 -29.52 -8.94
N THR A 13 -7.34 -29.19 -8.28
CA THR A 13 -8.39 -30.15 -7.90
C THR A 13 -9.32 -30.37 -9.09
N PRO A 14 -9.40 -31.58 -9.68
CA PRO A 14 -10.20 -31.86 -10.87
C PRO A 14 -11.68 -31.50 -10.72
N GLU A 15 -12.27 -31.79 -9.55
CA GLU A 15 -13.69 -31.54 -9.25
C GLU A 15 -14.02 -30.06 -9.39
N VAL A 16 -13.12 -29.16 -8.94
CA VAL A 16 -13.27 -27.70 -9.08
C VAL A 16 -13.22 -27.32 -10.55
N ALA A 17 -12.32 -27.92 -11.33
CA ALA A 17 -12.21 -27.63 -12.76
C ALA A 17 -13.48 -28.03 -13.53
N HIS A 18 -14.16 -29.10 -13.13
CA HIS A 18 -15.39 -29.58 -13.75
C HIS A 18 -16.65 -28.79 -13.38
N ALA A 19 -16.55 -27.90 -12.38
CA ALA A 19 -17.67 -27.03 -11.96
C ALA A 19 -17.95 -25.88 -12.94
N TYR A 20 -17.18 -25.77 -14.03
CA TYR A 20 -17.31 -24.69 -15.01
C TYR A 20 -17.66 -25.25 -16.40
N ASP A 21 -18.49 -24.52 -17.15
CA ASP A 21 -18.91 -24.93 -18.52
C ASP A 21 -17.71 -25.03 -19.48
N SER A 22 -16.72 -24.19 -19.32
CA SER A 22 -15.48 -24.24 -20.10
C SER A 22 -14.42 -25.05 -19.33
N ALA A 23 -14.04 -26.21 -19.84
CA ALA A 23 -13.00 -27.06 -19.27
C ALA A 23 -11.65 -26.34 -19.16
N LEU A 24 -11.31 -25.46 -20.12
CA LEU A 24 -10.09 -24.66 -20.08
C LEU A 24 -10.16 -23.64 -18.92
N MET A 25 -11.25 -22.90 -18.82
CA MET A 25 -11.42 -21.89 -17.78
C MET A 25 -11.48 -22.55 -16.39
N GLY A 26 -12.16 -23.67 -16.25
CA GLY A 26 -12.20 -24.45 -15.01
C GLY A 26 -10.80 -24.87 -14.54
N ARG A 27 -9.95 -25.37 -15.45
CA ARG A 27 -8.56 -25.71 -15.15
C ARG A 27 -7.74 -24.47 -14.75
N ILE A 28 -7.91 -23.35 -15.44
CA ILE A 28 -7.22 -22.10 -15.14
C ILE A 28 -7.62 -21.59 -13.74
N TYR A 29 -8.90 -21.60 -13.43
CA TYR A 29 -9.40 -21.16 -12.11
C TYR A 29 -8.91 -22.09 -11.00
N ALA A 30 -9.05 -23.39 -11.15
CA ALA A 30 -8.59 -24.36 -10.17
C ALA A 30 -7.07 -24.27 -9.94
N ALA A 31 -6.27 -24.14 -11.00
CA ALA A 31 -4.81 -23.93 -10.91
C ALA A 31 -4.40 -22.60 -10.26
N ARG A 32 -5.31 -21.64 -10.15
CA ARG A 32 -5.14 -20.36 -9.41
C ARG A 32 -5.70 -20.41 -7.99
N GLY A 33 -6.13 -21.57 -7.52
CA GLY A 33 -6.65 -21.78 -6.16
C GLY A 33 -8.08 -21.26 -5.95
N ILE A 34 -8.84 -21.06 -7.02
CA ILE A 34 -10.29 -20.83 -6.93
C ILE A 34 -10.92 -22.18 -6.63
N SER A 35 -11.64 -22.29 -5.53
CA SER A 35 -12.19 -23.54 -5.02
C SER A 35 -13.68 -23.74 -5.34
N SER A 36 -14.36 -22.69 -5.79
CA SER A 36 -15.77 -22.79 -6.18
C SER A 36 -16.18 -21.68 -7.18
N PRO A 37 -17.26 -21.88 -7.97
CA PRO A 37 -17.79 -20.88 -8.89
C PRO A 37 -18.18 -19.55 -8.22
N GLU A 38 -18.66 -19.57 -6.97
CA GLU A 38 -19.06 -18.38 -6.22
C GLU A 38 -17.90 -17.43 -6.00
N GLN A 39 -16.65 -17.92 -5.97
CA GLN A 39 -15.46 -17.09 -5.90
C GLN A 39 -15.18 -16.33 -7.20
N THR A 40 -15.84 -16.66 -8.30
CA THR A 40 -15.79 -15.92 -9.56
C THR A 40 -16.90 -14.88 -9.68
N ASP A 41 -17.87 -14.87 -8.79
CA ASP A 41 -18.83 -13.78 -8.65
C ASP A 41 -18.15 -12.60 -7.91
N LEU A 42 -17.91 -11.55 -8.66
CA LEU A 42 -17.21 -10.35 -8.19
C LEU A 42 -18.16 -9.21 -7.80
N SER A 43 -19.45 -9.50 -7.56
CA SER A 43 -20.40 -8.51 -7.05
C SER A 43 -20.12 -8.15 -5.59
N LEU A 44 -20.35 -6.88 -5.22
CA LEU A 44 -20.09 -6.37 -3.85
C LEU A 44 -20.96 -7.01 -2.78
N GLN A 45 -22.11 -7.60 -3.15
CA GLN A 45 -22.97 -8.30 -2.19
C GLN A 45 -22.29 -9.52 -1.53
N HIS A 46 -21.23 -10.03 -2.13
CA HIS A 46 -20.43 -11.14 -1.61
C HIS A 46 -19.16 -10.70 -0.89
N LEU A 47 -19.00 -9.40 -0.60
CA LEU A 47 -17.92 -8.95 0.29
C LEU A 47 -18.07 -9.63 1.65
N ILE A 48 -16.92 -10.00 2.23
CA ILE A 48 -16.90 -10.54 3.59
C ILE A 48 -17.37 -9.45 4.54
N PRO A 49 -18.34 -9.70 5.42
CA PRO A 49 -18.75 -8.72 6.42
C PRO A 49 -17.59 -8.35 7.36
N PRO A 50 -17.48 -7.09 7.82
CA PRO A 50 -16.39 -6.64 8.70
C PRO A 50 -16.41 -7.27 10.09
N ASP A 51 -17.52 -7.87 10.51
CA ASP A 51 -17.79 -8.34 11.88
C ASP A 51 -16.74 -9.30 12.43
N SER A 52 -16.07 -10.05 11.58
CA SER A 52 -15.02 -10.99 11.97
C SER A 52 -13.62 -10.36 12.07
N LEU A 53 -13.46 -9.06 11.82
CA LEU A 53 -12.19 -8.36 12.09
C LEU A 53 -12.01 -8.20 13.60
N HIS A 54 -10.94 -8.77 14.15
CA HIS A 54 -10.60 -8.62 15.55
C HIS A 54 -10.31 -7.15 15.88
N GLY A 55 -10.83 -6.66 17.01
CA GLY A 55 -10.69 -5.25 17.44
C GLY A 55 -11.65 -4.29 16.75
N LEU A 56 -12.55 -4.76 15.89
CA LEU A 56 -13.47 -3.89 15.14
C LEU A 56 -14.38 -3.07 16.09
N GLY A 57 -14.91 -3.68 17.13
CA GLY A 57 -15.81 -3.01 18.07
C GLY A 57 -15.14 -1.81 18.76
N ASP A 58 -13.93 -2.01 19.26
CA ASP A 58 -13.14 -0.94 19.91
C ASP A 58 -12.75 0.16 18.93
N ALA A 59 -12.33 -0.23 17.71
CA ALA A 59 -12.00 0.72 16.66
C ALA A 59 -13.20 1.59 16.25
N VAL A 60 -14.38 0.98 16.08
CA VAL A 60 -15.63 1.69 15.78
C VAL A 60 -16.01 2.63 16.93
N ALA A 61 -15.92 2.18 18.16
CA ALA A 61 -16.23 3.01 19.34
C ALA A 61 -15.32 4.24 19.43
N LEU A 62 -14.00 4.07 19.16
CA LEU A 62 -13.04 5.18 19.11
C LEU A 62 -13.41 6.22 18.03
N ILE A 63 -13.78 5.76 16.84
CA ILE A 63 -14.14 6.68 15.73
C ILE A 63 -15.46 7.40 16.04
N LEU A 64 -16.47 6.70 16.55
CA LEU A 64 -17.75 7.31 16.91
C LEU A 64 -17.57 8.38 18.00
N ASP A 65 -16.78 8.11 19.03
CA ASP A 65 -16.45 9.08 20.09
C ASP A 65 -15.68 10.29 19.50
N ALA A 66 -14.74 10.05 18.58
CA ALA A 66 -13.99 11.11 17.93
C ALA A 66 -14.88 12.00 17.05
N ILE A 67 -15.84 11.41 16.33
CA ILE A 67 -16.82 12.16 15.53
C ILE A 67 -17.76 12.95 16.44
N ASP A 68 -18.34 12.34 17.45
CA ASP A 68 -19.27 13.00 18.38
C ASP A 68 -18.62 14.22 19.08
N LYS A 69 -17.41 14.05 19.58
CA LYS A 69 -16.65 15.12 20.25
C LYS A 69 -15.90 16.06 19.32
N GLN A 70 -16.00 15.86 17.99
CA GLN A 70 -15.26 16.63 16.97
C GLN A 70 -13.76 16.71 17.27
N MET A 71 -13.17 15.60 17.68
CA MET A 71 -11.76 15.50 18.00
C MET A 71 -10.86 15.77 16.81
N ARG A 72 -9.63 16.18 17.12
CA ARG A 72 -8.56 16.30 16.10
C ARG A 72 -8.01 14.93 15.78
N ILE A 73 -8.37 14.42 14.62
CA ILE A 73 -7.93 13.12 14.11
C ILE A 73 -6.75 13.36 13.18
N VAL A 74 -5.61 12.73 13.45
CA VAL A 74 -4.46 12.76 12.55
C VAL A 74 -4.22 11.36 11.98
N ILE A 75 -4.32 11.26 10.66
CA ILE A 75 -4.02 10.04 9.93
C ILE A 75 -2.51 9.99 9.67
N VAL A 76 -1.87 8.90 10.07
CA VAL A 76 -0.46 8.64 9.78
C VAL A 76 -0.40 7.50 8.75
N GLY A 77 -0.21 7.86 7.49
CA GLY A 77 -0.09 6.91 6.38
C GLY A 77 1.34 6.41 6.18
N ASP A 78 1.50 5.35 5.39
CA ASP A 78 2.81 4.96 4.87
C ASP A 78 3.18 5.79 3.62
N PHE A 79 4.44 5.69 3.20
CA PHE A 79 5.03 6.48 2.11
C PHE A 79 5.01 5.74 0.76
N ASP A 80 4.04 4.88 0.54
CA ASP A 80 3.79 4.21 -0.74
C ASP A 80 2.35 4.41 -1.23
N CYS A 81 1.98 3.76 -2.33
CA CYS A 81 0.68 3.96 -2.96
C CYS A 81 -0.47 3.40 -2.13
N ASP A 82 -0.27 2.31 -1.37
CA ASP A 82 -1.30 1.77 -0.47
C ASP A 82 -1.53 2.71 0.71
N GLY A 83 -0.44 3.14 1.38
CA GLY A 83 -0.51 4.13 2.45
C GLY A 83 -1.12 5.46 2.00
N ALA A 84 -0.76 5.95 0.80
CA ALA A 84 -1.32 7.18 0.25
C ALA A 84 -2.81 7.08 -0.08
N THR A 85 -3.23 6.00 -0.75
CA THR A 85 -4.66 5.78 -1.05
C THR A 85 -5.46 5.49 0.21
N GLY A 86 -4.90 4.74 1.14
CA GLY A 86 -5.50 4.48 2.45
C GLY A 86 -5.68 5.75 3.28
N THR A 87 -4.69 6.64 3.27
CA THR A 87 -4.80 7.98 3.89
C THR A 87 -5.91 8.79 3.25
N ALA A 88 -5.97 8.83 1.92
CA ALA A 88 -7.02 9.56 1.21
C ALA A 88 -8.41 8.98 1.50
N VAL A 89 -8.55 7.65 1.56
CA VAL A 89 -9.79 6.96 1.96
C VAL A 89 -10.17 7.31 3.40
N ALA A 90 -9.22 7.30 4.33
CA ALA A 90 -9.46 7.67 5.73
C ALA A 90 -9.96 9.12 5.85
N VAL A 91 -9.25 10.08 5.25
CA VAL A 91 -9.59 11.50 5.32
C VAL A 91 -10.96 11.78 4.70
N ARG A 92 -11.20 11.31 3.46
CA ARG A 92 -12.48 11.50 2.77
C ARG A 92 -13.61 10.78 3.52
N GLY A 93 -13.41 9.52 3.88
CA GLY A 93 -14.43 8.71 4.54
C GLY A 93 -14.83 9.26 5.91
N LEU A 94 -13.89 9.67 6.75
CA LEU A 94 -14.19 10.27 8.05
C LEU A 94 -14.93 11.60 7.89
N ARG A 95 -14.54 12.44 6.91
CA ARG A 95 -15.26 13.69 6.60
C ARG A 95 -16.69 13.41 6.13
N MET A 96 -16.90 12.41 5.27
CA MET A 96 -18.24 11.98 4.83
C MET A 96 -19.09 11.47 5.99
N LEU A 97 -18.47 10.88 7.01
CA LEU A 97 -19.13 10.42 8.24
C LEU A 97 -19.34 11.53 9.27
N GLY A 98 -18.88 12.76 9.02
CA GLY A 98 -19.15 13.92 9.85
C GLY A 98 -18.00 14.40 10.73
N ALA A 99 -16.81 13.81 10.65
CA ALA A 99 -15.60 14.34 11.30
C ALA A 99 -15.13 15.61 10.59
N ARG A 100 -14.95 16.72 11.32
CA ARG A 100 -14.56 18.02 10.75
C ARG A 100 -13.06 18.28 10.83
N ASN A 101 -12.40 17.76 11.85
CA ASN A 101 -11.00 18.04 12.17
C ASN A 101 -10.13 16.82 11.81
N VAL A 102 -10.02 16.52 10.50
CA VAL A 102 -9.22 15.39 9.99
C VAL A 102 -8.04 15.92 9.22
N PHE A 103 -6.84 15.59 9.69
CA PHE A 103 -5.54 15.96 9.14
C PHE A 103 -4.77 14.68 8.78
N PHE A 104 -3.69 14.82 8.05
CA PHE A 104 -2.77 13.70 7.80
C PHE A 104 -1.31 14.12 7.93
N LYS A 105 -0.46 13.14 8.15
CA LYS A 105 1.00 13.25 8.14
C LYS A 105 1.58 11.96 7.59
N VAL A 106 2.71 12.07 6.89
CA VAL A 106 3.45 10.90 6.39
C VAL A 106 4.86 10.91 6.96
N PRO A 107 5.42 9.77 7.37
CA PRO A 107 6.81 9.72 7.78
C PRO A 107 7.73 10.01 6.60
N HIS A 108 8.72 10.88 6.80
CA HIS A 108 9.78 11.05 5.83
C HIS A 108 10.73 9.85 5.90
N ARG A 109 10.89 9.13 4.78
CA ARG A 109 11.64 7.86 4.71
C ARG A 109 13.05 7.92 5.30
N VAL A 110 13.75 9.04 5.11
CA VAL A 110 15.11 9.21 5.62
C VAL A 110 15.10 9.69 7.07
N ARG A 111 14.30 10.71 7.42
CA ARG A 111 14.31 11.35 8.73
C ARG A 111 13.60 10.51 9.81
N HIS A 112 12.45 9.93 9.49
CA HIS A 112 11.62 9.22 10.47
C HIS A 112 11.73 7.70 10.36
N GLY A 113 12.10 7.17 9.18
CA GLY A 113 12.05 5.73 8.90
C GLY A 113 10.64 5.28 8.54
N TYR A 114 10.24 4.09 8.99
CA TYR A 114 8.97 3.46 8.65
C TYR A 114 7.92 3.59 9.76
N GLY A 115 6.72 3.99 9.38
CA GLY A 115 5.54 4.00 10.24
C GLY A 115 5.59 5.04 11.36
N LEU A 116 4.82 4.82 12.43
CA LEU A 116 4.76 5.71 13.59
C LEU A 116 6.00 5.51 14.47
N THR A 117 6.94 6.43 14.41
CA THR A 117 8.16 6.45 15.23
C THR A 117 8.08 7.54 16.30
N PRO A 118 8.89 7.48 17.38
CA PRO A 118 8.93 8.56 18.39
C PRO A 118 9.22 9.94 17.79
N GLY A 119 10.16 10.04 16.84
CA GLY A 119 10.47 11.30 16.17
C GLY A 119 9.31 11.84 15.32
N LEU A 120 8.53 10.98 14.68
CA LEU A 120 7.31 11.41 14.00
C LEU A 120 6.24 11.89 15.00
N VAL A 121 6.12 11.22 16.15
CA VAL A 121 5.19 11.64 17.22
C VAL A 121 5.51 13.03 17.75
N GLU A 122 6.81 13.40 17.86
CA GLU A 122 7.22 14.75 18.23
C GLU A 122 6.75 15.77 17.17
N ASP A 123 6.90 15.47 15.89
CA ASP A 123 6.41 16.34 14.80
C ASP A 123 4.88 16.48 14.81
N LEU A 124 4.14 15.42 15.27
CA LEU A 124 2.67 15.47 15.37
C LEU A 124 2.18 16.42 16.49
N ALA A 125 3.02 16.76 17.47
CA ALA A 125 2.64 17.63 18.57
C ALA A 125 2.14 19.01 18.10
N GLU A 126 2.65 19.51 16.97
CA GLU A 126 2.17 20.76 16.34
C GLU A 126 0.69 20.68 15.92
N LEU A 127 0.23 19.50 15.51
CA LEU A 127 -1.15 19.25 15.14
C LEU A 127 -2.07 19.01 16.35
N LYS A 128 -1.51 18.79 17.55
CA LYS A 128 -2.23 18.51 18.79
C LYS A 128 -3.32 17.43 18.61
N PRO A 129 -2.97 16.20 18.22
CA PRO A 129 -3.95 15.15 17.96
C PRO A 129 -4.65 14.73 19.26
N ASP A 130 -5.96 14.48 19.19
CA ASP A 130 -6.72 13.74 20.20
C ASP A 130 -6.70 12.24 19.89
N LEU A 131 -6.70 11.91 18.57
CA LEU A 131 -6.65 10.55 18.06
C LEU A 131 -5.68 10.49 16.87
N ILE A 132 -4.73 9.57 16.96
CA ILE A 132 -3.87 9.17 15.83
C ILE A 132 -4.41 7.87 15.26
N ILE A 133 -4.57 7.82 13.93
CA ILE A 133 -4.94 6.60 13.20
C ILE A 133 -3.79 6.28 12.25
N THR A 134 -3.12 5.15 12.46
CA THR A 134 -2.15 4.68 11.47
C THR A 134 -2.86 3.94 10.34
N VAL A 135 -2.39 4.10 9.12
CA VAL A 135 -2.92 3.43 7.95
C VAL A 135 -1.77 2.78 7.19
N ASP A 136 -1.92 1.49 6.91
CA ASP A 136 -0.92 0.68 6.22
C ASP A 136 0.42 0.58 6.98
N SER A 137 0.37 0.77 8.27
CA SER A 137 1.51 0.68 9.17
C SER A 137 1.02 0.63 10.62
N GLY A 138 1.92 0.39 11.57
CA GLY A 138 1.63 0.54 12.98
C GLY A 138 1.69 -0.76 13.78
N ILE A 139 1.43 -1.93 13.19
CA ILE A 139 1.40 -3.21 13.92
C ILE A 139 2.74 -3.56 14.59
N ALA A 140 3.84 -3.04 14.07
CA ALA A 140 5.19 -3.20 14.63
C ALA A 140 5.75 -1.92 15.27
N CYS A 141 4.96 -0.84 15.35
CA CYS A 141 5.40 0.48 15.82
C CYS A 141 5.31 0.65 17.35
N ASN A 142 5.79 -0.33 18.10
CA ASN A 142 5.68 -0.34 19.59
C ASN A 142 6.21 0.94 20.24
N ALA A 143 7.38 1.42 19.84
CA ALA A 143 8.02 2.61 20.41
C ALA A 143 7.23 3.90 20.10
N GLY A 144 6.76 4.05 18.86
CA GLY A 144 5.98 5.21 18.45
C GLY A 144 4.61 5.24 19.12
N VAL A 145 3.92 4.10 19.22
CA VAL A 145 2.65 4.01 19.95
C VAL A 145 2.86 4.35 21.43
N ALA A 146 3.90 3.83 22.07
CA ALA A 146 4.23 4.15 23.47
C ALA A 146 4.51 5.65 23.64
N ALA A 147 5.26 6.28 22.74
CA ALA A 147 5.53 7.72 22.74
C ALA A 147 4.24 8.55 22.62
N ALA A 148 3.36 8.18 21.68
CA ALA A 148 2.07 8.85 21.50
C ALA A 148 1.18 8.73 22.75
N LYS A 149 1.10 7.54 23.35
CA LYS A 149 0.37 7.30 24.61
C LYS A 149 0.94 8.09 25.78
N ALA A 150 2.27 8.24 25.87
CA ALA A 150 2.92 9.03 26.91
C ALA A 150 2.56 10.54 26.84
N LEU A 151 2.25 11.04 25.62
CA LEU A 151 1.74 12.39 25.41
C LEU A 151 0.22 12.51 25.59
N GLY A 152 -0.47 11.42 25.96
CA GLY A 152 -1.92 11.39 26.20
C GLY A 152 -2.76 11.24 24.93
N TYR A 153 -2.15 10.97 23.76
CA TYR A 153 -2.88 10.74 22.53
C TYR A 153 -3.50 9.33 22.52
N ARG A 154 -4.71 9.22 21.96
CA ARG A 154 -5.28 7.91 21.64
C ARG A 154 -4.71 7.42 20.32
N VAL A 155 -4.53 6.11 20.19
CA VAL A 155 -3.95 5.50 19.00
C VAL A 155 -4.81 4.35 18.51
N LEU A 156 -5.25 4.41 17.26
CA LEU A 156 -5.88 3.33 16.52
C LEU A 156 -4.91 2.87 15.43
N VAL A 157 -4.55 1.60 15.45
CA VAL A 157 -3.73 0.98 14.40
C VAL A 157 -4.65 0.33 13.37
N THR A 158 -4.55 0.74 12.09
CA THR A 158 -5.11 0.00 10.96
C THR A 158 -3.98 -0.41 10.03
N ASP A 159 -3.78 -1.72 9.90
CA ASP A 159 -2.62 -2.29 9.23
C ASP A 159 -2.96 -3.67 8.65
N HIS A 160 -2.14 -4.19 7.76
CA HIS A 160 -2.26 -5.54 7.21
C HIS A 160 -0.94 -6.32 7.25
N HIS A 161 0.14 -5.70 7.66
CA HIS A 161 1.45 -6.34 7.78
C HIS A 161 1.44 -7.43 8.87
N LEU A 162 2.40 -8.35 8.78
CA LEU A 162 2.57 -9.37 9.80
C LEU A 162 3.04 -8.73 11.12
N PRO A 163 2.43 -9.09 12.26
CA PRO A 163 2.86 -8.59 13.55
C PRO A 163 4.24 -9.15 13.93
N GLY A 164 4.97 -8.40 14.76
CA GLY A 164 6.13 -8.91 15.47
C GLY A 164 5.73 -9.75 16.69
N ASP A 165 6.71 -10.06 17.55
CA ASP A 165 6.51 -10.87 18.76
C ASP A 165 5.53 -10.22 19.75
N ASN A 166 5.48 -8.89 19.77
CA ASN A 166 4.60 -8.13 20.66
C ASN A 166 3.78 -7.12 19.86
N LEU A 167 2.49 -7.03 20.14
CA LEU A 167 1.62 -6.00 19.60
C LEU A 167 1.84 -4.67 20.32
N PRO A 168 1.67 -3.52 19.63
CA PRO A 168 1.72 -2.21 20.27
C PRO A 168 0.53 -2.01 21.24
N SER A 169 0.75 -1.23 22.31
CA SER A 169 -0.26 -0.91 23.32
C SER A 169 -1.23 0.20 22.84
N ALA A 170 -1.73 0.08 21.62
CA ALA A 170 -2.72 0.99 21.05
C ALA A 170 -4.10 0.82 21.72
N ASP A 171 -4.96 1.84 21.62
CA ASP A 171 -6.34 1.78 22.15
C ASP A 171 -7.22 0.80 21.38
N ALA A 172 -6.94 0.63 20.05
CA ALA A 172 -7.48 -0.45 19.25
C ALA A 172 -6.51 -0.82 18.13
N ILE A 173 -6.57 -2.08 17.69
CA ILE A 173 -5.79 -2.60 16.55
C ILE A 173 -6.75 -3.32 15.60
N LEU A 174 -6.77 -2.88 14.36
CA LEU A 174 -7.52 -3.51 13.28
C LEU A 174 -6.54 -4.03 12.23
N ASN A 175 -6.26 -5.33 12.27
CA ASN A 175 -5.34 -5.98 11.33
C ASN A 175 -5.81 -7.42 11.09
N PRO A 176 -6.08 -7.84 9.83
CA PRO A 176 -6.52 -9.20 9.55
C PRO A 176 -5.47 -10.25 9.91
N ASN A 177 -4.19 -9.88 9.99
CA ASN A 177 -3.07 -10.76 10.28
C ASN A 177 -2.66 -10.80 11.76
N GLN A 178 -3.33 -10.00 12.64
CA GLN A 178 -3.05 -10.09 14.08
C GLN A 178 -3.45 -11.47 14.65
N PRO A 179 -2.77 -11.93 15.70
CA PRO A 179 -3.06 -13.22 16.33
C PRO A 179 -4.53 -13.37 16.70
N GLY A 180 -5.12 -14.52 16.37
CA GLY A 180 -6.50 -14.83 16.70
C GLY A 180 -7.57 -14.14 15.85
N CYS A 181 -7.22 -13.31 14.88
CA CYS A 181 -8.20 -12.67 14.00
C CYS A 181 -8.86 -13.72 13.06
N PRO A 182 -10.20 -13.90 13.10
CA PRO A 182 -10.88 -14.88 12.25
C PRO A 182 -11.24 -14.36 10.86
N PHE A 183 -10.92 -13.10 10.51
CA PHE A 183 -11.24 -12.54 9.20
C PHE A 183 -10.61 -13.34 8.07
N ALA A 184 -11.42 -13.78 7.11
CA ALA A 184 -11.00 -14.77 6.12
C ALA A 184 -10.04 -14.22 5.05
N SER A 185 -10.14 -12.94 4.67
CA SER A 185 -9.23 -12.30 3.70
C SER A 185 -7.97 -11.79 4.40
N LYS A 186 -6.96 -12.66 4.54
CA LYS A 186 -5.66 -12.31 5.13
C LYS A 186 -4.79 -11.44 4.22
N ALA A 187 -5.18 -11.34 2.96
CA ALA A 187 -4.48 -10.55 1.95
C ALA A 187 -5.11 -9.16 1.72
N LEU A 188 -5.98 -8.70 2.63
CA LEU A 188 -6.54 -7.36 2.52
C LEU A 188 -5.42 -6.31 2.61
N ALA A 189 -5.35 -5.38 1.67
CA ALA A 189 -4.38 -4.28 1.68
C ALA A 189 -4.71 -3.24 2.76
N GLY A 190 -3.76 -2.38 3.13
CA GLY A 190 -3.95 -1.35 4.16
C GLY A 190 -5.13 -0.42 3.85
N VAL A 191 -5.26 0.02 2.59
CA VAL A 191 -6.44 0.80 2.13
C VAL A 191 -7.75 0.02 2.30
N GLY A 192 -7.71 -1.30 2.13
CA GLY A 192 -8.86 -2.16 2.37
C GLY A 192 -9.25 -2.23 3.84
N VAL A 193 -8.28 -2.29 4.74
CA VAL A 193 -8.54 -2.34 6.19
C VAL A 193 -9.26 -1.07 6.67
N ILE A 194 -8.75 0.10 6.31
CA ILE A 194 -9.40 1.37 6.68
C ILE A 194 -10.78 1.50 6.02
N PHE A 195 -10.95 1.04 4.78
CA PHE A 195 -12.26 1.05 4.12
C PHE A 195 -13.28 0.17 4.86
N TYR A 196 -12.88 -1.00 5.33
CA TYR A 196 -13.73 -1.89 6.13
C TYR A 196 -14.12 -1.26 7.47
N LEU A 197 -13.20 -0.55 8.12
CA LEU A 197 -13.52 0.21 9.34
C LEU A 197 -14.60 1.27 9.05
N LEU A 198 -14.45 2.05 7.97
CA LEU A 198 -15.42 3.07 7.59
C LEU A 198 -16.82 2.47 7.29
N LEU A 199 -16.87 1.30 6.64
CA LEU A 199 -18.13 0.58 6.42
C LEU A 199 -18.81 0.21 7.75
N ALA A 200 -18.03 -0.26 8.74
CA ALA A 200 -18.54 -0.63 10.05
C ALA A 200 -19.03 0.61 10.82
N VAL A 201 -18.24 1.69 10.83
CA VAL A 201 -18.64 2.97 11.47
C VAL A 201 -19.93 3.49 10.83
N ARG A 202 -20.04 3.53 9.49
CA ARG A 202 -21.26 3.95 8.79
C ARG A 202 -22.47 3.12 9.20
N ARG A 203 -22.31 1.82 9.36
CA ARG A 203 -23.38 0.92 9.78
C ARG A 203 -23.91 1.26 11.17
N GLU A 204 -23.03 1.57 12.10
CA GLU A 204 -23.43 1.98 13.45
C GLU A 204 -24.12 3.37 13.46
N MET A 205 -23.73 4.24 12.53
CA MET A 205 -24.32 5.58 12.36
C MET A 205 -25.61 5.60 11.54
N ARG A 206 -26.22 4.47 11.21
CA ARG A 206 -27.36 4.33 10.27
C ARG A 206 -28.53 5.31 10.48
N ASN A 207 -28.73 5.80 11.70
CA ASN A 207 -29.80 6.76 12.04
C ASN A 207 -29.34 8.23 12.03
N THR A 208 -28.14 8.51 11.56
CA THR A 208 -27.57 9.87 11.45
C THR A 208 -27.30 10.22 9.99
N ALA A 209 -27.03 11.50 9.72
CA ALA A 209 -26.63 11.94 8.38
C ALA A 209 -25.36 11.22 7.87
N GLY A 210 -24.39 10.97 8.74
CA GLY A 210 -23.18 10.20 8.40
C GLY A 210 -23.48 8.77 7.95
N GLY A 211 -24.49 8.13 8.53
CA GLY A 211 -24.93 6.79 8.13
C GLY A 211 -25.54 6.69 6.73
N GLN A 212 -25.91 7.82 6.12
CA GLN A 212 -26.40 7.92 4.75
C GLN A 212 -25.27 8.17 3.73
N ALA A 213 -24.02 8.35 4.17
CA ALA A 213 -22.90 8.60 3.29
C ALA A 213 -22.67 7.43 2.30
N ASP A 214 -22.50 7.75 1.02
CA ASP A 214 -22.17 6.77 0.00
C ASP A 214 -20.65 6.53 -0.08
N LEU A 215 -20.14 5.65 0.77
CA LEU A 215 -18.73 5.29 0.76
C LEU A 215 -18.28 4.53 -0.50
N SER A 216 -19.20 4.11 -1.38
CA SER A 216 -18.82 3.48 -2.65
C SER A 216 -18.02 4.44 -3.53
N GLY A 217 -18.15 5.75 -3.29
CA GLY A 217 -17.32 6.80 -3.92
C GLY A 217 -15.81 6.64 -3.71
N LEU A 218 -15.39 5.87 -2.70
CA LEU A 218 -13.99 5.65 -2.35
C LEU A 218 -13.39 4.36 -2.96
N LEU A 219 -14.19 3.54 -3.63
CA LEU A 219 -13.75 2.25 -4.15
C LEU A 219 -12.69 2.37 -5.26
N ASP A 220 -12.63 3.48 -5.97
CA ASP A 220 -11.59 3.78 -6.93
C ASP A 220 -10.20 3.86 -6.26
N LEU A 221 -10.09 4.58 -5.14
CA LEU A 221 -8.88 4.64 -4.32
C LEU A 221 -8.53 3.27 -3.74
N VAL A 222 -9.53 2.54 -3.23
CA VAL A 222 -9.34 1.17 -2.69
C VAL A 222 -8.78 0.23 -3.75
N ALA A 223 -9.28 0.31 -5.00
CA ALA A 223 -8.77 -0.52 -6.09
C ALA A 223 -7.32 -0.20 -6.43
N ILE A 224 -6.95 1.10 -6.46
CA ILE A 224 -5.58 1.52 -6.79
C ILE A 224 -4.59 1.04 -5.72
N GLY A 225 -4.84 1.27 -4.43
CA GLY A 225 -3.95 0.82 -3.37
C GLY A 225 -3.82 -0.70 -3.34
N THR A 226 -4.95 -1.42 -3.38
CA THR A 226 -4.94 -2.89 -3.38
C THR A 226 -4.14 -3.50 -4.55
N ILE A 227 -4.19 -2.90 -5.75
CA ILE A 227 -3.41 -3.36 -6.91
C ILE A 227 -1.93 -2.99 -6.73
N ALA A 228 -1.64 -1.78 -6.26
CA ALA A 228 -0.29 -1.25 -6.16
C ALA A 228 0.54 -1.96 -5.07
N ASP A 229 -0.08 -2.40 -3.98
CA ASP A 229 0.56 -3.15 -2.90
C ASP A 229 0.91 -4.60 -3.30
N MET A 230 0.37 -5.09 -4.42
CA MET A 230 0.66 -6.43 -4.94
C MET A 230 0.24 -7.57 -4.01
N VAL A 231 -0.71 -7.36 -3.12
CA VAL A 231 -1.30 -8.39 -2.28
C VAL A 231 -1.92 -9.51 -3.11
N LYS A 232 -2.07 -10.69 -2.51
CA LYS A 232 -2.79 -11.78 -3.15
C LYS A 232 -4.22 -11.34 -3.49
N LEU A 233 -4.59 -11.47 -4.77
CA LEU A 233 -5.92 -11.14 -5.25
C LEU A 233 -6.90 -12.30 -4.97
N ASP A 234 -7.25 -12.49 -3.69
CA ASP A 234 -8.32 -13.40 -3.29
C ASP A 234 -9.69 -12.89 -3.78
N ALA A 235 -10.75 -13.65 -3.53
CA ALA A 235 -12.08 -13.29 -4.01
C ALA A 235 -12.55 -11.92 -3.47
N ASN A 236 -12.18 -11.61 -2.22
CA ASN A 236 -12.57 -10.35 -1.57
C ASN A 236 -11.88 -9.14 -2.22
N ASN A 237 -10.55 -9.20 -2.39
CA ASN A 237 -9.79 -8.15 -3.06
C ASN A 237 -10.24 -7.96 -4.52
N ARG A 238 -10.52 -9.05 -5.25
CA ARG A 238 -11.02 -8.96 -6.62
C ARG A 238 -12.37 -8.25 -6.71
N ARG A 239 -13.27 -8.41 -5.72
CA ARG A 239 -14.55 -7.68 -5.65
C ARG A 239 -14.34 -6.19 -5.47
N LEU A 240 -13.48 -5.81 -4.53
CA LEU A 240 -13.11 -4.39 -4.32
C LEU A 240 -12.49 -3.77 -5.58
N ILE A 241 -11.50 -4.44 -6.16
CA ILE A 241 -10.83 -4.00 -7.39
C ILE A 241 -11.80 -3.87 -8.56
N ARG A 242 -12.65 -4.88 -8.80
CA ARG A 242 -13.65 -4.81 -9.88
C ARG A 242 -14.57 -3.61 -9.73
N ALA A 243 -15.07 -3.38 -8.52
CA ALA A 243 -15.98 -2.27 -8.26
C ALA A 243 -15.28 -0.91 -8.45
N GLY A 244 -14.04 -0.77 -7.97
CA GLY A 244 -13.27 0.45 -8.14
C GLY A 244 -12.90 0.72 -9.60
N LEU A 245 -12.40 -0.29 -10.33
CA LEU A 245 -12.11 -0.16 -11.76
C LEU A 245 -13.36 0.17 -12.59
N ALA A 246 -14.52 -0.41 -12.24
CA ALA A 246 -15.79 -0.05 -12.89
C ALA A 246 -16.15 1.41 -12.68
N ARG A 247 -15.86 2.00 -11.51
CA ARG A 247 -16.08 3.43 -11.26
C ARG A 247 -15.10 4.29 -12.08
N ILE A 248 -13.82 3.94 -12.08
CA ILE A 248 -12.80 4.64 -12.87
C ILE A 248 -13.20 4.63 -14.34
N ASN A 249 -13.54 3.47 -14.88
CA ASN A 249 -13.92 3.31 -16.27
C ASN A 249 -15.25 3.97 -16.64
N ALA A 250 -16.13 4.23 -15.66
CA ALA A 250 -17.35 5.02 -15.85
C ALA A 250 -17.12 6.55 -15.71
N GLY A 251 -15.87 7.01 -15.54
CA GLY A 251 -15.54 8.42 -15.34
C GLY A 251 -16.02 8.98 -13.99
N ARG A 252 -16.31 8.12 -13.01
CA ARG A 252 -16.81 8.49 -11.67
C ARG A 252 -15.73 8.33 -10.61
N CYS A 253 -14.49 8.60 -10.95
CA CYS A 253 -13.35 8.53 -10.04
C CYS A 253 -12.97 9.90 -9.48
N GLN A 254 -12.11 9.89 -8.46
CA GLN A 254 -11.53 11.10 -7.90
C GLN A 254 -10.75 11.88 -8.99
N PRO A 255 -10.76 13.23 -8.98
CA PRO A 255 -10.05 14.04 -9.98
C PRO A 255 -8.56 13.70 -10.08
N GLY A 256 -7.87 13.38 -8.95
CA GLY A 256 -6.48 12.96 -8.96
C GLY A 256 -6.23 11.67 -9.74
N ILE A 257 -7.15 10.69 -9.64
CA ILE A 257 -7.05 9.45 -10.42
C ILE A 257 -7.25 9.73 -11.91
N ALA A 258 -8.22 10.57 -12.27
CA ALA A 258 -8.47 10.97 -13.66
C ALA A 258 -7.25 11.69 -14.25
N ALA A 259 -6.63 12.61 -13.49
CA ALA A 259 -5.43 13.33 -13.90
C ALA A 259 -4.23 12.39 -14.09
N LEU A 260 -3.97 11.47 -13.15
CA LEU A 260 -2.91 10.47 -13.27
C LEU A 260 -3.10 9.53 -14.48
N ALA A 261 -4.35 9.16 -14.77
CA ALA A 261 -4.72 8.37 -15.94
C ALA A 261 -4.43 9.15 -17.23
N ALA A 262 -4.84 10.41 -17.31
CA ALA A 262 -4.60 11.29 -18.47
C ALA A 262 -3.10 11.48 -18.74
N ILE A 263 -2.30 11.79 -17.71
CA ILE A 263 -0.83 11.88 -17.79
C ILE A 263 -0.23 10.53 -18.20
N GLY A 264 -0.80 9.42 -17.75
CA GLY A 264 -0.44 8.07 -18.18
C GLY A 264 -0.87 7.73 -19.61
N ARG A 265 -1.57 8.64 -20.32
CA ARG A 265 -2.18 8.37 -21.63
C ARG A 265 -3.07 7.13 -21.61
N LEU A 266 -3.85 6.98 -20.54
CA LEU A 266 -4.83 5.92 -20.38
C LEU A 266 -6.19 6.41 -20.87
N GLU A 267 -6.92 5.54 -21.54
CA GLU A 267 -8.28 5.81 -21.99
C GLU A 267 -9.27 5.36 -20.90
N LEU A 268 -10.00 6.32 -20.32
CA LEU A 268 -11.10 6.00 -19.42
C LEU A 268 -12.11 5.10 -20.17
N GLY A 269 -12.57 4.05 -19.48
CA GLY A 269 -13.39 3.00 -20.07
C GLY A 269 -12.65 1.70 -20.37
N LYS A 270 -11.28 1.73 -20.41
CA LYS A 270 -10.45 0.57 -20.72
C LYS A 270 -9.35 0.29 -19.68
N ILE A 271 -9.29 1.06 -18.61
CA ILE A 271 -8.27 0.91 -17.57
C ILE A 271 -8.42 -0.44 -16.88
N ASP A 272 -7.33 -1.17 -16.79
CA ASP A 272 -7.24 -2.45 -16.11
C ASP A 272 -6.21 -2.44 -14.95
N ALA A 273 -6.03 -3.59 -14.30
CA ALA A 273 -5.10 -3.73 -13.18
C ALA A 273 -3.63 -3.53 -13.61
N LEU A 274 -3.26 -3.83 -14.84
CA LEU A 274 -1.90 -3.60 -15.34
C LEU A 274 -1.64 -2.10 -15.51
N ASP A 275 -2.61 -1.36 -16.02
CA ASP A 275 -2.51 0.10 -16.12
C ASP A 275 -2.31 0.74 -14.75
N VAL A 276 -3.07 0.29 -13.74
CA VAL A 276 -2.90 0.77 -12.37
C VAL A 276 -1.52 0.42 -11.84
N GLY A 277 -1.09 -0.85 -11.95
CA GLY A 277 0.17 -1.33 -11.38
C GLY A 277 1.42 -0.75 -12.05
N PHE A 278 1.36 -0.44 -13.36
CA PHE A 278 2.53 0.00 -14.14
C PHE A 278 2.50 1.46 -14.59
N ARG A 279 1.34 2.11 -14.57
CA ARG A 279 1.19 3.47 -15.13
C ARG A 279 0.63 4.50 -14.13
N ILE A 280 -0.18 4.10 -13.14
CA ILE A 280 -0.71 4.99 -12.09
C ILE A 280 0.10 4.85 -10.80
N GLY A 281 0.14 3.68 -10.17
CA GLY A 281 0.81 3.43 -8.91
C GLY A 281 2.27 3.86 -8.86
N PRO A 282 3.10 3.61 -9.89
CA PRO A 282 4.49 4.05 -9.91
C PRO A 282 4.70 5.56 -9.81
N LYS A 283 3.75 6.39 -10.28
CA LYS A 283 3.83 7.85 -10.16
C LYS A 283 3.61 8.30 -8.72
N ILE A 284 2.63 7.69 -8.03
CA ILE A 284 2.38 7.94 -6.61
C ILE A 284 3.59 7.46 -5.79
N ASN A 285 4.04 6.23 -6.00
CA ASN A 285 5.19 5.64 -5.31
C ASN A 285 6.50 6.43 -5.46
N ALA A 286 6.67 7.17 -6.55
CA ALA A 286 7.88 7.94 -6.80
C ALA A 286 8.05 9.09 -5.80
N ALA A 287 6.96 9.74 -5.38
CA ALA A 287 6.99 10.78 -4.36
C ALA A 287 7.62 10.28 -3.06
N GLY A 288 7.15 9.18 -2.49
CA GLY A 288 7.71 8.62 -1.26
C GLY A 288 9.13 8.02 -1.38
N ARG A 289 9.75 8.06 -2.56
CA ARG A 289 11.13 7.63 -2.78
C ARG A 289 12.11 8.78 -2.91
N LEU A 290 11.71 9.87 -3.54
CA LEU A 290 12.58 11.02 -3.87
C LEU A 290 12.18 12.29 -3.14
N GLU A 291 10.90 12.42 -2.78
CA GLU A 291 10.28 13.62 -2.24
C GLU A 291 9.39 13.28 -1.03
N ASP A 292 8.42 14.14 -0.74
CA ASP A 292 7.40 13.93 0.28
C ASP A 292 6.13 13.31 -0.33
N MET A 293 5.68 12.17 0.23
CA MET A 293 4.45 11.49 -0.18
C MET A 293 3.20 12.36 -0.01
N SER A 294 3.26 13.44 0.76
CA SER A 294 2.14 14.38 0.92
C SER A 294 1.60 14.86 -0.42
N LEU A 295 2.48 15.12 -1.41
CA LEU A 295 2.06 15.48 -2.77
C LEU A 295 1.16 14.41 -3.41
N GLY A 296 1.48 13.13 -3.22
CA GLY A 296 0.67 12.02 -3.71
C GLY A 296 -0.70 11.97 -3.07
N ILE A 297 -0.76 12.15 -1.75
CA ILE A 297 -2.01 12.18 -0.99
C ILE A 297 -2.85 13.40 -1.37
N GLU A 298 -2.24 14.58 -1.46
CA GLU A 298 -2.92 15.81 -1.86
C GLU A 298 -3.52 15.71 -3.27
N CYS A 299 -2.81 15.09 -4.21
CA CYS A 299 -3.35 14.80 -5.54
C CYS A 299 -4.61 13.92 -5.47
N LEU A 300 -4.62 12.91 -4.60
CA LEU A 300 -5.78 12.03 -4.40
C LEU A 300 -6.92 12.69 -3.60
N LEU A 301 -6.60 13.73 -2.82
CA LEU A 301 -7.56 14.52 -2.06
C LEU A 301 -8.05 15.77 -2.81
N ALA A 302 -7.46 16.13 -3.94
CA ALA A 302 -7.87 17.28 -4.72
C ALA A 302 -9.32 17.08 -5.25
N ASP A 303 -10.14 18.10 -5.07
CA ASP A 303 -11.51 18.12 -5.58
C ASP A 303 -11.60 18.90 -6.91
N GLU A 304 -10.69 19.85 -7.14
CA GLU A 304 -10.63 20.65 -8.36
C GLU A 304 -9.76 19.95 -9.44
N PRO A 305 -10.32 19.67 -10.64
CA PRO A 305 -9.57 18.97 -11.69
C PRO A 305 -8.27 19.64 -12.14
N SER A 306 -8.21 20.98 -12.16
CA SER A 306 -6.99 21.72 -12.51
C SER A 306 -5.89 21.50 -11.51
N GLN A 307 -6.18 21.62 -10.20
CA GLN A 307 -5.24 21.36 -9.13
C GLN A 307 -4.74 19.92 -9.15
N ALA A 308 -5.66 18.96 -9.35
CA ALA A 308 -5.31 17.56 -9.50
C ALA A 308 -4.35 17.32 -10.67
N MET A 309 -4.56 18.01 -11.80
CA MET A 309 -3.71 17.90 -12.98
C MET A 309 -2.29 18.43 -12.73
N ASP A 310 -2.15 19.57 -12.08
CA ASP A 310 -0.83 20.17 -11.74
C ASP A 310 -0.04 19.23 -10.83
N MET A 311 -0.69 18.68 -9.82
CA MET A 311 -0.07 17.69 -8.91
C MET A 311 0.30 16.39 -9.64
N ALA A 312 -0.56 15.89 -10.53
CA ALA A 312 -0.28 14.70 -11.32
C ALA A 312 0.91 14.89 -12.29
N GLN A 313 1.09 16.10 -12.84
CA GLN A 313 2.26 16.48 -13.65
C GLN A 313 3.53 16.43 -12.82
N SER A 314 3.50 16.99 -11.61
CA SER A 314 4.63 16.96 -10.66
C SER A 314 5.00 15.52 -10.30
N LEU A 315 4.01 14.67 -9.96
CA LEU A 315 4.23 13.24 -9.68
C LEU A 315 4.82 12.49 -10.89
N HIS A 316 4.42 12.87 -12.09
CA HIS A 316 4.99 12.28 -13.32
C HIS A 316 6.44 12.68 -13.50
N ALA A 317 6.80 13.96 -13.28
CA ALA A 317 8.17 14.44 -13.36
C ALA A 317 9.08 13.71 -12.36
N ILE A 318 8.65 13.59 -11.10
CA ILE A 318 9.36 12.83 -10.06
C ILE A 318 9.54 11.37 -10.46
N ASN A 319 8.51 10.76 -11.06
CA ASN A 319 8.63 9.37 -11.52
C ASN A 319 9.60 9.20 -12.70
N LEU A 320 9.70 10.16 -13.60
CA LEU A 320 10.72 10.15 -14.66
C LEU A 320 12.12 10.27 -14.08
N GLU A 321 12.32 11.19 -13.15
CA GLU A 321 13.59 11.33 -12.42
C GLU A 321 13.98 10.03 -11.69
N ARG A 322 13.04 9.44 -10.98
CA ARG A 322 13.25 8.14 -10.35
C ARG A 322 13.68 7.06 -11.34
N GLN A 323 13.11 7.05 -12.57
CA GLN A 323 13.47 6.09 -13.61
C GLN A 323 14.90 6.34 -14.13
N HIS A 324 15.30 7.60 -14.32
CA HIS A 324 16.65 7.96 -14.73
C HIS A 324 17.67 7.55 -13.67
N LEU A 325 17.47 7.95 -12.41
CA LEU A 325 18.34 7.56 -11.31
C LEU A 325 18.48 6.03 -11.17
N GLN A 326 17.37 5.31 -11.33
CA GLN A 326 17.42 3.85 -11.31
C GLN A 326 18.24 3.27 -12.45
N GLN A 327 18.14 3.84 -13.67
CA GLN A 327 18.91 3.36 -14.82
C GLN A 327 20.39 3.67 -14.64
N ASP A 328 20.74 4.88 -14.24
CA ASP A 328 22.12 5.29 -13.97
C ASP A 328 22.79 4.38 -12.93
N MET A 329 22.08 4.10 -11.82
CA MET A 329 22.58 3.17 -10.79
C MET A 329 22.74 1.73 -11.30
N LEU A 330 21.86 1.27 -12.22
CA LEU A 330 22.01 -0.05 -12.84
C LEU A 330 23.22 -0.09 -13.78
N ASP A 331 23.43 0.94 -14.58
CA ASP A 331 24.57 1.05 -15.50
C ASP A 331 25.90 1.11 -14.73
N ASP A 332 25.92 1.82 -13.58
CA ASP A 332 27.06 1.81 -12.66
C ASP A 332 27.34 0.43 -12.08
N ALA A 333 26.28 -0.24 -11.60
CA ALA A 333 26.41 -1.60 -11.08
C ALA A 333 26.94 -2.57 -12.15
N GLU A 334 26.49 -2.44 -13.40
CA GLU A 334 26.98 -3.25 -14.51
C GLU A 334 28.45 -2.98 -14.82
N ARG A 335 28.88 -1.72 -14.76
CA ARG A 335 30.29 -1.33 -14.93
C ARG A 335 31.15 -1.96 -13.85
N VAL A 336 30.73 -1.88 -12.58
CA VAL A 336 31.44 -2.53 -11.46
C VAL A 336 31.50 -4.04 -11.65
N LEU A 337 30.40 -4.69 -12.02
CA LEU A 337 30.35 -6.13 -12.29
C LEU A 337 31.26 -6.54 -13.46
N GLY A 338 31.37 -5.70 -14.50
CA GLY A 338 32.25 -5.92 -15.66
C GLY A 338 33.75 -5.89 -15.34
N THR A 339 34.13 -5.26 -14.20
CA THR A 339 35.53 -5.22 -13.72
C THR A 339 35.88 -6.41 -12.83
N LEU A 340 34.89 -7.20 -12.40
CA LEU A 340 35.13 -8.36 -11.54
C LEU A 340 35.62 -9.56 -12.36
N ASN A 341 36.56 -10.34 -11.78
CA ASN A 341 36.96 -11.60 -12.37
C ASN A 341 35.78 -12.58 -12.43
N PHE A 342 35.42 -13.03 -13.64
CA PHE A 342 34.26 -13.88 -13.88
C PHE A 342 34.28 -15.19 -13.06
N GLU A 343 35.44 -15.80 -12.86
CA GLU A 343 35.58 -17.03 -12.07
C GLU A 343 35.28 -16.77 -10.58
N ALA A 344 35.86 -15.72 -9.99
CA ALA A 344 35.59 -15.33 -8.62
C ALA A 344 34.12 -14.91 -8.41
N PHE A 345 33.51 -14.26 -9.40
CA PHE A 345 32.11 -13.88 -9.36
C PHE A 345 31.15 -15.08 -9.41
N THR A 346 31.52 -16.15 -10.15
CA THR A 346 30.68 -17.34 -10.27
C THR A 346 30.56 -18.11 -8.96
N GLU A 347 31.60 -18.08 -8.11
CA GLU A 347 31.63 -18.73 -6.80
C GLU A 347 30.91 -17.94 -5.69
N GLN A 348 30.69 -16.64 -5.89
CA GLN A 348 29.99 -15.80 -4.91
C GLN A 348 28.53 -16.17 -4.80
N LYS A 349 28.09 -16.46 -3.58
CA LYS A 349 26.69 -16.80 -3.28
C LYS A 349 25.78 -15.58 -3.15
N CYS A 350 26.32 -14.43 -2.85
CA CYS A 350 25.59 -13.16 -2.79
C CYS A 350 26.42 -12.04 -3.42
N LEU A 351 25.74 -10.97 -3.81
CA LEU A 351 26.35 -9.75 -4.33
C LEU A 351 26.14 -8.61 -3.34
N VAL A 352 27.22 -7.90 -3.00
CA VAL A 352 27.16 -6.69 -2.17
C VAL A 352 27.74 -5.54 -2.97
N LEU A 353 26.94 -4.48 -3.12
CA LEU A 353 27.32 -3.29 -3.87
C LEU A 353 27.14 -2.04 -3.03
N HIS A 354 28.04 -1.10 -3.19
CA HIS A 354 28.01 0.22 -2.57
C HIS A 354 28.63 1.25 -3.53
N GLN A 355 27.99 2.42 -3.64
CA GLN A 355 28.56 3.61 -4.25
C GLN A 355 28.16 4.85 -3.47
N GLN A 356 29.08 5.84 -3.42
CA GLN A 356 28.86 7.05 -2.64
C GLN A 356 27.76 7.96 -3.22
N ASP A 357 27.57 7.90 -4.53
CA ASP A 357 26.63 8.76 -5.25
C ASP A 357 25.24 8.11 -5.45
N TRP A 358 25.04 6.92 -4.90
CA TRP A 358 23.76 6.22 -5.03
C TRP A 358 22.71 6.79 -4.08
N HIS A 359 21.45 6.83 -4.57
CA HIS A 359 20.33 7.38 -3.82
C HIS A 359 19.66 6.31 -2.94
N PRO A 360 19.51 6.55 -1.60
CA PRO A 360 18.95 5.55 -0.67
C PRO A 360 17.49 5.15 -0.95
N GLY A 361 16.69 6.01 -1.60
CA GLY A 361 15.31 5.69 -2.01
C GLY A 361 15.22 4.71 -3.18
N ILE A 362 16.32 4.48 -3.92
CA ILE A 362 16.36 3.68 -5.16
C ILE A 362 17.03 2.33 -4.96
N ILE A 363 17.92 2.17 -3.95
CA ILE A 363 18.71 0.93 -3.74
C ILE A 363 17.88 -0.35 -3.75
N GLY A 364 16.65 -0.32 -3.22
CA GLY A 364 15.75 -1.47 -3.21
C GLY A 364 15.26 -1.90 -4.59
N LEU A 365 15.07 -0.94 -5.51
CA LEU A 365 14.69 -1.22 -6.90
C LEU A 365 15.87 -1.82 -7.67
N VAL A 366 17.07 -1.27 -7.47
CA VAL A 366 18.31 -1.78 -8.07
C VAL A 366 18.62 -3.20 -7.56
N ALA A 367 18.55 -3.43 -6.24
CA ALA A 367 18.73 -4.75 -5.65
C ALA A 367 17.75 -5.78 -6.25
N SER A 368 16.47 -5.41 -6.44
CA SER A 368 15.47 -6.30 -7.04
C SER A 368 15.81 -6.65 -8.48
N ARG A 369 16.17 -5.67 -9.31
CA ARG A 369 16.56 -5.90 -10.71
C ARG A 369 17.80 -6.78 -10.85
N LEU A 370 18.82 -6.50 -10.07
CA LEU A 370 20.05 -7.31 -10.08
C LEU A 370 19.80 -8.73 -9.57
N LYS A 371 18.99 -8.90 -8.51
CA LYS A 371 18.60 -10.22 -8.02
C LYS A 371 17.88 -11.04 -9.09
N ASP A 372 16.93 -10.44 -9.82
CA ASP A 372 16.19 -11.15 -10.88
C ASP A 372 17.12 -11.54 -12.05
N ARG A 373 18.07 -10.69 -12.40
CA ARG A 373 19.01 -10.92 -13.49
C ARG A 373 20.09 -11.96 -13.12
N LEU A 374 20.65 -11.85 -11.90
CA LEU A 374 21.80 -12.68 -11.47
C LEU A 374 21.38 -13.96 -10.75
N HIS A 375 20.08 -14.05 -10.42
CA HIS A 375 19.47 -15.17 -9.68
C HIS A 375 20.24 -15.55 -8.41
N ARG A 376 20.57 -14.54 -7.59
CA ARG A 376 21.24 -14.66 -6.27
C ARG A 376 20.85 -13.52 -5.35
N PRO A 377 21.05 -13.64 -4.03
CA PRO A 377 20.84 -12.54 -3.10
C PRO A 377 21.70 -11.34 -3.46
N VAL A 378 21.11 -10.14 -3.35
CA VAL A 378 21.77 -8.87 -3.64
C VAL A 378 21.51 -7.90 -2.50
N LEU A 379 22.59 -7.32 -1.98
CA LEU A 379 22.58 -6.24 -1.01
C LEU A 379 23.13 -4.98 -1.68
N VAL A 380 22.39 -3.90 -1.63
CA VAL A 380 22.79 -2.60 -2.20
C VAL A 380 22.78 -1.57 -1.09
N PHE A 381 23.89 -0.83 -0.97
CA PHE A 381 24.06 0.21 0.03
C PHE A 381 24.29 1.56 -0.63
N ALA A 382 23.79 2.62 0.01
CA ALA A 382 24.03 4.01 -0.32
C ALA A 382 24.18 4.83 0.98
N PRO A 383 24.82 6.00 0.96
CA PRO A 383 24.79 6.92 2.10
C PRO A 383 23.35 7.22 2.54
N SER A 384 23.13 7.34 3.85
CA SER A 384 21.81 7.73 4.40
C SER A 384 21.37 9.10 3.91
N GLU A 385 22.33 10.02 3.79
CA GLU A 385 22.21 11.37 3.22
C GLU A 385 23.50 11.72 2.47
N ALA A 386 23.43 12.73 1.61
CA ALA A 386 24.60 13.18 0.85
C ALA A 386 25.77 13.53 1.78
N GLY A 387 26.92 12.89 1.59
CA GLY A 387 28.12 13.06 2.41
C GLY A 387 28.12 12.35 3.77
N SER A 388 27.08 11.61 4.11
CA SER A 388 27.02 10.82 5.35
C SER A 388 27.95 9.60 5.30
N MET A 389 28.53 9.27 6.47
CA MET A 389 29.27 8.00 6.67
C MET A 389 28.34 6.86 7.05
N GLU A 390 27.11 7.16 7.44
CA GLU A 390 26.08 6.16 7.70
C GLU A 390 25.52 5.62 6.39
N LEU A 391 25.42 4.31 6.28
CA LEU A 391 24.92 3.62 5.10
C LEU A 391 23.50 3.06 5.34
N ARG A 392 22.64 3.24 4.37
CA ARG A 392 21.38 2.49 4.26
C ARG A 392 21.55 1.33 3.29
N GLY A 393 21.02 0.16 3.65
CA GLY A 393 21.06 -1.02 2.83
C GLY A 393 19.68 -1.53 2.45
N SER A 394 19.58 -2.13 1.27
CA SER A 394 18.41 -2.92 0.87
C SER A 394 18.86 -4.27 0.37
N CYS A 395 18.29 -5.33 0.95
CA CYS A 395 18.55 -6.72 0.54
C CYS A 395 17.37 -7.29 -0.23
N ARG A 396 17.65 -8.03 -1.29
CA ARG A 396 16.68 -8.86 -2.00
C ARG A 396 17.25 -10.24 -2.20
N SER A 397 16.49 -11.28 -1.83
CA SER A 397 16.91 -12.67 -1.92
C SER A 397 16.06 -13.46 -2.94
N ILE A 398 16.54 -14.64 -3.30
CA ILE A 398 15.83 -15.62 -4.12
C ILE A 398 15.14 -16.65 -3.21
N THR A 399 14.13 -17.34 -3.76
CA THR A 399 13.43 -18.40 -3.03
C THR A 399 14.38 -19.55 -2.71
N GLY A 400 14.34 -20.03 -1.47
CA GLY A 400 15.12 -21.19 -1.03
C GLY A 400 16.56 -20.88 -0.57
N PHE A 401 16.87 -19.61 -0.34
CA PHE A 401 18.16 -19.18 0.20
C PHE A 401 18.05 -18.86 1.69
#